data_ca8d7aa526e8f93a1ead58c94b0196d3
#
_entry.id   ca8d7aa526e8f93a1ead58c94b0196d3
#
_cell.length_a   1.000
_cell.length_b   1.000
_cell.length_c   1.000
_cell.angle_alpha   90.00
_cell.angle_beta   90.00
_cell.angle_gamma   90.00
#
_symmetry.space_group_name_H-M   'P 1'
#
loop_
_entity.id
_entity.type
_entity.pdbx_description
1 polymer ?
#
loop_
_entity_poly.entity_id
_entity_poly.type
_entity_poly.pdbx_seq_one_letter_code
_entity_poly.pdbx_strand_id
1 'polypeptide(L)'
;MKSSFNLLINSGSARWIVQRIGGVVIFLYALFILWNLFVNESMSYFEWRQLFESKIVKFFSWVTVFSLISHAWIGMHCVISDYITVRLIGPKALVIRKIFMSTLTVILVVYFLWSALILWGL
;
A
#
# COMPACT_ATOMS: atom_id res chain seq x y z
N MET A 1 -12.05 9.77 25.77
CA MET A 1 -10.79 9.46 25.04
C MET A 1 -10.96 8.47 23.89
N LYS A 2 -11.66 7.35 24.05
CA LYS A 2 -11.95 6.41 22.94
C LYS A 2 -12.76 7.02 21.79
N SER A 3 -13.65 7.99 22.05
CA SER A 3 -14.47 8.63 21.02
C SER A 3 -13.69 9.55 20.08
N SER A 4 -12.71 10.29 20.59
CA SER A 4 -11.93 11.24 19.77
C SER A 4 -10.99 10.52 18.81
N PHE A 5 -10.37 9.42 19.23
CA PHE A 5 -9.52 8.61 18.39
C PHE A 5 -10.31 7.92 17.26
N ASN A 6 -11.48 7.38 17.58
CA ASN A 6 -12.39 6.79 16.59
C ASN A 6 -12.92 7.83 15.59
N LEU A 7 -13.16 9.06 16.04
CA LEU A 7 -13.57 10.16 15.16
C LEU A 7 -12.45 10.58 14.20
N LEU A 8 -11.20 10.58 14.66
CA LEU A 8 -10.05 10.88 13.80
C LEU A 8 -9.82 9.82 12.73
N ILE A 9 -9.90 8.53 13.09
CA ILE A 9 -9.72 7.43 12.13
C ILE A 9 -10.88 7.32 11.13
N ASN A 10 -12.11 7.62 11.59
CA ASN A 10 -13.30 7.54 10.74
C ASN A 10 -13.61 8.86 10.01
N SER A 11 -12.85 9.93 10.23
CA SER A 11 -13.05 11.18 9.51
C SER A 11 -12.61 11.04 8.04
N GLY A 12 -13.42 11.52 7.12
CA GLY A 12 -13.09 11.52 5.69
C GLY A 12 -11.80 12.29 5.39
N SER A 13 -11.50 13.34 6.17
CA SER A 13 -10.27 14.12 6.08
C SER A 13 -9.02 13.32 6.45
N ALA A 14 -9.06 12.47 7.50
CA ALA A 14 -7.94 11.62 7.87
C ALA A 14 -7.61 10.60 6.77
N ARG A 15 -8.62 9.95 6.20
CA ARG A 15 -8.44 9.03 5.06
C ARG A 15 -7.86 9.74 3.85
N TRP A 16 -8.33 10.93 3.55
CA TRP A 16 -7.84 11.74 2.44
C TRP A 16 -6.36 12.10 2.61
N ILE A 17 -5.96 12.52 3.82
CA ILE A 17 -4.55 12.84 4.13
C ILE A 17 -3.66 11.59 4.01
N VAL A 18 -4.06 10.48 4.62
CA VAL A 18 -3.31 9.20 4.56
C VAL A 18 -3.15 8.73 3.13
N GLN A 19 -4.20 8.84 2.31
CA GLN A 19 -4.18 8.48 0.89
C GLN A 19 -3.18 9.34 0.11
N ARG A 20 -3.15 10.65 0.35
CA ARG A 20 -2.25 11.58 -0.32
C ARG A 20 -0.79 11.38 0.10
N ILE A 21 -0.53 11.34 1.41
CA ILE A 21 0.81 11.10 1.94
C ILE A 21 1.35 9.75 1.48
N GLY A 22 0.53 8.70 1.56
CA GLY A 22 0.89 7.36 1.07
C GLY A 22 1.27 7.37 -0.41
N GLY A 23 0.51 8.06 -1.26
CA GLY A 23 0.83 8.22 -2.68
C GLY A 23 2.16 8.92 -2.93
N VAL A 24 2.46 9.98 -2.18
CA VAL A 24 3.75 10.71 -2.27
C VAL A 24 4.92 9.81 -1.84
N VAL A 25 4.78 9.08 -0.75
CA VAL A 25 5.81 8.15 -0.27
C VAL A 25 6.11 7.08 -1.32
N ILE A 26 5.09 6.46 -1.88
CA ILE A 26 5.23 5.43 -2.92
C ILE A 26 5.93 6.02 -4.15
N PHE A 27 5.54 7.20 -4.58
CA PHE A 27 6.13 7.89 -5.73
C PHE A 27 7.61 8.20 -5.53
N LEU A 28 7.99 8.76 -4.37
CA LEU A 28 9.38 9.07 -4.05
C LEU A 28 10.24 7.80 -3.96
N TYR A 29 9.70 6.74 -3.38
CA TYR A 29 10.39 5.45 -3.33
C TYR A 29 10.59 4.84 -4.71
N ALA A 30 9.59 4.92 -5.58
CA ALA A 30 9.70 4.49 -6.97
C ALA A 30 10.80 5.27 -7.72
N LEU A 31 10.87 6.59 -7.53
CA LEU A 31 11.94 7.41 -8.09
C LEU A 31 13.32 7.00 -7.55
N PHE A 32 13.42 6.70 -6.27
CA PHE A 32 14.66 6.21 -5.66
C PHE A 32 15.12 4.90 -6.29
N ILE A 33 14.23 3.93 -6.47
CA ILE A 33 14.54 2.65 -7.13
C ILE A 33 14.97 2.88 -8.58
N LEU A 34 14.21 3.67 -9.34
CA LEU A 34 14.52 3.99 -10.73
C LEU A 34 15.88 4.68 -10.86
N TRP A 35 16.18 5.64 -9.98
CA TRP A 35 17.47 6.32 -9.96
C TRP A 35 18.63 5.33 -9.78
N ASN A 36 18.52 4.40 -8.82
CA ASN A 36 19.56 3.38 -8.61
C ASN A 36 19.77 2.49 -9.83
N LEU A 37 18.68 2.12 -10.53
CA LEU A 37 18.75 1.33 -11.75
C LEU A 37 19.39 2.09 -12.92
N PHE A 38 19.07 3.38 -13.05
CA PHE A 38 19.64 4.21 -14.13
C PHE A 38 21.13 4.53 -13.93
N VAL A 39 21.53 4.81 -12.69
CA VAL A 39 22.93 5.15 -12.39
C VAL A 39 23.85 3.92 -12.47
N ASN A 40 23.33 2.74 -12.17
CA ASN A 40 24.07 1.49 -12.16
C ASN A 40 23.56 0.54 -13.25
N GLU A 41 23.84 0.85 -14.52
CA GLU A 41 23.35 0.10 -15.69
C GLU A 41 23.71 -1.41 -15.68
N SER A 42 24.78 -1.78 -14.98
CA SER A 42 25.26 -3.18 -14.86
C SER A 42 25.15 -3.72 -13.45
N MET A 43 24.18 -3.25 -12.65
CA MET A 43 24.00 -3.69 -11.28
C MET A 43 23.78 -5.20 -11.20
N SER A 44 24.68 -5.89 -10.50
CA SER A 44 24.56 -7.31 -10.21
C SER A 44 23.46 -7.57 -9.17
N TYR A 45 22.97 -8.81 -9.12
CA TYR A 45 22.01 -9.22 -8.09
C TYR A 45 22.56 -9.01 -6.66
N PHE A 46 23.85 -9.19 -6.47
CA PHE A 46 24.51 -8.98 -5.18
C PHE A 46 24.46 -7.51 -4.74
N GLU A 47 24.78 -6.59 -5.65
CA GLU A 47 24.72 -5.14 -5.39
C GLU A 47 23.29 -4.68 -5.13
N TRP A 48 22.32 -5.19 -5.90
CA TRP A 48 20.91 -4.97 -5.69
C TRP A 48 20.47 -5.41 -4.29
N ARG A 49 20.86 -6.59 -3.86
CA ARG A 49 20.56 -7.10 -2.53
C ARG A 49 21.21 -6.26 -1.43
N GLN A 50 22.47 -5.86 -1.58
CA GLN A 50 23.17 -5.00 -0.63
C GLN A 50 22.46 -3.66 -0.41
N LEU A 51 21.83 -3.08 -1.46
CA LEU A 51 21.06 -1.86 -1.34
C LEU A 51 19.97 -1.98 -0.28
N PHE A 52 19.27 -3.13 -0.22
CA PHE A 52 18.20 -3.37 0.75
C PHE A 52 18.69 -3.85 2.12
N GLU A 53 19.96 -4.20 2.25
CA GLU A 53 20.58 -4.52 3.56
C GLU A 53 20.90 -3.26 4.38
N SER A 54 21.03 -2.10 3.73
CA SER A 54 21.18 -0.82 4.40
C SER A 54 20.01 -0.55 5.36
N LYS A 55 20.30 -0.21 6.62
CA LYS A 55 19.29 0.08 7.64
C LYS A 55 18.34 1.20 7.23
N ILE A 56 18.86 2.24 6.57
CA ILE A 56 18.09 3.39 6.10
C ILE A 56 17.13 2.95 4.98
N VAL A 57 17.64 2.23 3.98
CA VAL A 57 16.82 1.74 2.87
C VAL A 57 15.76 0.76 3.37
N LYS A 58 16.12 -0.12 4.28
CA LYS A 58 15.20 -1.07 4.92
C LYS A 58 14.07 -0.35 5.67
N PHE A 59 14.38 0.70 6.42
CA PHE A 59 13.39 1.52 7.11
C PHE A 59 12.42 2.19 6.12
N PHE A 60 12.94 2.87 5.08
CA PHE A 60 12.09 3.50 4.07
C PHE A 60 11.30 2.48 3.24
N SER A 61 11.85 1.30 2.99
CA SER A 61 11.12 0.20 2.35
C SER A 61 9.91 -0.23 3.18
N TRP A 62 10.05 -0.36 4.51
CA TRP A 62 8.94 -0.66 5.41
C TRP A 62 7.89 0.45 5.41
N VAL A 63 8.32 1.72 5.50
CA VAL A 63 7.41 2.87 5.41
C VAL A 63 6.62 2.83 4.09
N THR A 64 7.28 2.47 2.99
CA THR A 64 6.64 2.35 1.68
C THR A 64 5.66 1.17 1.61
N VAL A 65 5.99 0.02 2.18
CA VAL A 65 5.08 -1.13 2.25
C VAL A 65 3.80 -0.78 3.00
N PHE A 66 3.90 -0.14 4.17
CA PHE A 66 2.73 0.31 4.92
C PHE A 66 1.93 1.38 4.17
N SER A 67 2.62 2.30 3.49
CA SER A 67 1.98 3.32 2.65
C SER A 67 1.24 2.69 1.47
N LEU A 68 1.81 1.69 0.83
CA LEU A 68 1.19 0.96 -0.27
C LEU A 68 -0.08 0.22 0.19
N ILE A 69 -0.01 -0.47 1.33
CA ILE A 69 -1.15 -1.20 1.89
C ILE A 69 -2.29 -0.25 2.22
N SER A 70 -2.00 0.83 2.95
CA SER A 70 -3.03 1.82 3.31
C SER A 70 -3.59 2.56 2.09
N HIS A 71 -2.73 2.93 1.13
CA HIS A 71 -3.13 3.57 -0.12
C HIS A 71 -4.05 2.68 -0.96
N ALA A 72 -3.66 1.42 -1.14
CA ALA A 72 -4.47 0.44 -1.89
C ALA A 72 -5.80 0.15 -1.19
N TRP A 73 -5.79 -0.01 0.13
CA TRP A 73 -6.99 -0.27 0.92
C TRP A 73 -8.00 0.87 0.84
N ILE A 74 -7.56 2.09 1.14
CA ILE A 74 -8.42 3.28 1.12
C ILE A 74 -8.88 3.58 -0.31
N GLY A 75 -7.98 3.55 -1.27
CA GLY A 75 -8.29 3.83 -2.67
C GLY A 75 -9.30 2.84 -3.25
N MET A 76 -9.10 1.54 -3.02
CA MET A 76 -10.00 0.52 -3.52
C MET A 76 -11.36 0.55 -2.81
N HIS A 77 -11.38 0.87 -1.51
CA HIS A 77 -12.63 1.06 -0.78
C HIS A 77 -13.45 2.21 -1.38
N CYS A 78 -12.83 3.33 -1.74
CA CYS A 78 -13.50 4.44 -2.42
C CYS A 78 -14.06 4.00 -3.78
N VAL A 79 -13.25 3.36 -4.62
CA VAL A 79 -13.68 2.87 -5.95
C VAL A 79 -14.86 1.92 -5.83
N ILE A 80 -14.80 0.95 -4.93
CA ILE A 80 -15.87 -0.03 -4.72
C ILE A 80 -17.14 0.65 -4.23
N SER A 81 -17.02 1.63 -3.33
CA SER A 81 -18.17 2.36 -2.79
C SER A 81 -18.88 3.21 -3.84
N ASP A 82 -18.12 3.75 -4.80
CA ASP A 82 -18.66 4.66 -5.80
C ASP A 82 -19.24 3.90 -7.02
N TYR A 83 -18.63 2.81 -7.43
CA TYR A 83 -19.00 2.08 -8.65
C TYR A 83 -19.81 0.81 -8.42
N ILE A 84 -19.61 0.11 -7.30
CA ILE A 84 -20.36 -1.10 -6.99
C ILE A 84 -21.49 -0.76 -6.03
N THR A 85 -22.55 -0.13 -6.55
CA THR A 85 -23.70 0.31 -5.77
C THR A 85 -24.94 -0.52 -6.13
N VAL A 86 -25.87 -0.64 -5.18
CA VAL A 86 -27.18 -1.29 -5.41
C VAL A 86 -27.94 -0.57 -6.54
N ARG A 87 -27.74 0.73 -6.70
CA ARG A 87 -28.36 1.53 -7.77
C ARG A 87 -27.84 1.14 -9.16
N LEU A 88 -26.56 0.82 -9.30
CA LEU A 88 -25.94 0.50 -10.60
C LEU A 88 -26.01 -0.99 -10.95
N ILE A 89 -25.87 -1.87 -9.98
CA ILE A 89 -25.69 -3.31 -10.17
C ILE A 89 -26.85 -4.12 -9.58
N GLY A 90 -27.65 -3.52 -8.70
CA GLY A 90 -28.77 -4.17 -8.01
C GLY A 90 -28.34 -4.84 -6.69
N PRO A 91 -29.18 -5.73 -6.14
CA PRO A 91 -28.99 -6.35 -4.82
C PRO A 91 -27.69 -7.12 -4.67
N LYS A 92 -27.13 -7.61 -5.79
CA LYS A 92 -25.85 -8.36 -5.82
C LYS A 92 -24.64 -7.50 -5.47
N ALA A 93 -24.78 -6.16 -5.48
CA ALA A 93 -23.69 -5.22 -5.18
C ALA A 93 -23.04 -5.50 -3.83
N LEU A 94 -23.81 -5.80 -2.79
CA LEU A 94 -23.29 -6.09 -1.45
C LEU A 94 -22.40 -7.33 -1.42
N VAL A 95 -22.79 -8.40 -2.13
CA VAL A 95 -21.99 -9.63 -2.22
C VAL A 95 -20.72 -9.37 -3.02
N ILE A 96 -20.82 -8.66 -4.14
CA ILE A 96 -19.66 -8.31 -4.99
C ILE A 96 -18.66 -7.46 -4.21
N ARG A 97 -19.11 -6.45 -3.46
CA ARG A 97 -18.25 -5.64 -2.58
C ARG A 97 -17.48 -6.52 -1.58
N LYS A 98 -18.19 -7.45 -0.95
CA LYS A 98 -17.58 -8.35 0.05
C LYS A 98 -16.51 -9.25 -0.58
N ILE A 99 -16.77 -9.79 -1.77
CA ILE A 99 -15.82 -10.61 -2.51
C ILE A 99 -14.58 -9.78 -2.88
N PHE A 100 -14.76 -8.59 -3.45
CA PHE A 100 -13.65 -7.69 -3.80
C PHE A 100 -12.78 -7.33 -2.61
N MET A 101 -13.39 -6.90 -1.49
CA MET A 101 -12.64 -6.52 -0.30
C MET A 101 -11.92 -7.71 0.34
N SER A 102 -12.53 -8.89 0.34
CA SER A 102 -11.89 -10.11 0.84
C SER A 102 -10.71 -10.52 -0.03
N THR A 103 -10.86 -10.48 -1.34
CA THR A 103 -9.77 -10.75 -2.30
C THR A 103 -8.63 -9.75 -2.14
N LEU A 104 -8.94 -8.46 -2.05
CA LEU A 104 -7.95 -7.42 -1.81
C LEU A 104 -7.19 -7.65 -0.50
N THR A 105 -7.89 -7.99 0.57
CA THR A 105 -7.26 -8.30 1.87
C THR A 105 -6.27 -9.44 1.74
N VAL A 106 -6.64 -10.53 1.09
CA VAL A 106 -5.74 -11.67 0.87
C VAL A 106 -4.51 -11.25 0.07
N ILE A 107 -4.69 -10.51 -1.01
CA ILE A 107 -3.58 -10.00 -1.84
C ILE A 107 -2.64 -9.12 -1.02
N LEU A 108 -3.16 -8.18 -0.24
CA LEU A 108 -2.35 -7.27 0.58
C LEU A 108 -1.59 -8.02 1.68
N VAL A 109 -2.21 -9.04 2.30
CA VAL A 109 -1.53 -9.90 3.29
C VAL A 109 -0.40 -10.69 2.64
N VAL A 110 -0.62 -11.27 1.46
CA VAL A 110 0.43 -11.99 0.73
C VAL A 110 1.59 -11.06 0.39
N TYR A 111 1.34 -9.88 -0.14
CA TYR A 111 2.40 -8.91 -0.44
C TYR A 111 3.12 -8.41 0.81
N PHE A 112 2.41 -8.21 1.91
CA PHE A 112 3.02 -7.85 3.18
C PHE A 112 4.00 -8.93 3.67
N LEU A 113 3.57 -10.18 3.70
CA LEU A 113 4.40 -11.32 4.10
C LEU A 113 5.60 -11.50 3.17
N TRP A 114 5.39 -11.36 1.86
CA TRP A 114 6.46 -11.45 0.89
C TRP A 114 7.48 -10.32 1.05
N SER A 115 7.02 -9.10 1.24
CA SER A 115 7.89 -7.96 1.54
C SER A 115 8.70 -8.18 2.81
N ALA A 116 8.10 -8.76 3.85
CA ALA A 116 8.78 -9.11 5.09
C ALA A 116 9.90 -10.14 4.85
N LEU A 117 9.64 -11.17 4.06
CA LEU A 117 10.64 -12.17 3.70
C LEU A 117 11.82 -11.55 2.94
N ILE A 118 11.54 -10.69 1.97
CA ILE A 118 12.59 -10.01 1.18
C ILE A 118 13.42 -9.08 2.06
N LEU A 119 12.79 -8.24 2.88
CA LEU A 119 13.48 -7.24 3.70
C LEU A 119 14.26 -7.83 4.86
N TRP A 120 13.86 -8.99 5.37
CA TRP A 120 14.62 -9.71 6.40
C TRP A 120 15.63 -10.71 5.83
N GLY A 121 15.66 -10.89 4.51
CA GLY A 121 16.63 -11.76 3.86
C GLY A 121 16.37 -13.26 4.04
N LEU A 122 15.12 -13.61 4.23
CA LEU A 122 14.68 -14.99 4.35
C LEU A 122 14.42 -15.62 2.98
#